data_576c8e03277717b119ac89a1f92c9988
#
_entry.id   576c8e03277717b119ac89a1f92c9988
#
_cell.length_a   1.000
_cell.length_b   1.000
_cell.length_c   1.000
_cell.angle_alpha   90.00
_cell.angle_beta   90.00
_cell.angle_gamma   90.00
#
_symmetry.space_group_name_H-M   'P 1'
#
loop_
_entity.id
_entity.type
_entity.pdbx_description
1 polymer ?
#
loop_
_entity_poly.entity_id
_entity_poly.type
_entity_poly.pdbx_seq_one_letter_code
_entity_poly.pdbx_strand_id
1 'polypeptide(L)' 'MKNTRYNGYMGIRLPKQVQLQRVQQVIREELTPLQRYTLLEYHIHGKDIPQIARERGVHKSTVSRTLKRAEARLRSCLRY' A
#
# COMPACT_ATOMS: atom_id res chain seq x y z
N MET A 1 -19.04 1.52 -6.27
CA MET A 1 -18.83 1.69 -5.60
C MET A 1 -18.21 2.21 -5.34
N LYS A 2 -18.13 2.61 -4.99
CA LYS A 2 -17.53 3.10 -4.51
C LYS A 2 -16.24 2.89 -4.65
N ASN A 3 -15.67 2.36 -5.34
CA ASN A 3 -14.33 2.19 -5.53
C ASN A 3 -13.69 3.16 -6.40
N THR A 4 -14.38 4.14 -6.75
CA THR A 4 -13.83 5.23 -7.47
C THR A 4 -12.74 5.89 -6.72
N ARG A 5 -12.85 5.99 -5.42
CA ARG A 5 -11.78 6.59 -4.66
C ARG A 5 -10.52 5.78 -4.77
N TYR A 6 -10.66 4.48 -4.92
CA TYR A 6 -9.54 3.62 -5.04
C TYR A 6 -8.78 3.86 -6.32
N ASN A 7 -9.51 3.98 -7.42
CA ASN A 7 -8.90 4.28 -8.68
C ASN A 7 -8.25 5.66 -8.69
N GLY A 8 -8.93 6.62 -8.15
CA GLY A 8 -8.39 7.95 -8.06
C GLY A 8 -7.14 7.99 -7.21
N TYR A 9 -7.14 7.18 -6.20
CA TYR A 9 -6.04 7.09 -5.30
C TYR A 9 -4.73 6.73 -6.01
N MET A 10 -4.80 5.77 -6.90
CA MET A 10 -3.60 5.36 -7.61
C MET A 10 -3.26 6.25 -8.79
N GLY A 11 -4.25 6.81 -9.42
CA GLY A 11 -4.03 7.68 -10.56
C GLY A 11 -3.42 6.98 -11.76
N ILE A 12 -3.63 5.69 -11.88
CA ILE A 12 -3.00 4.89 -12.90
C ILE A 12 -4.05 4.32 -13.83
N ARG A 13 -3.78 4.39 -15.13
CA ARG A 13 -4.70 3.92 -16.15
C ARG A 13 -4.03 2.93 -17.06
N LEU A 14 -3.58 1.84 -16.51
CA LEU A 14 -2.96 0.77 -17.28
C LEU A 14 -3.92 -0.39 -17.38
N PRO A 15 -3.74 -1.28 -18.37
CA PRO A 15 -4.49 -2.53 -18.39
C PRO A 15 -4.29 -3.27 -17.09
N LYS A 16 -5.33 -3.97 -16.68
CA LYS A 16 -5.34 -4.58 -15.38
C LYS A 16 -4.14 -5.49 -15.12
N GLN A 17 -3.77 -6.28 -16.11
CA GLN A 17 -2.66 -7.18 -15.97
C GLN A 17 -1.35 -6.44 -15.77
N VAL A 18 -1.15 -5.39 -16.54
CA VAL A 18 0.07 -4.59 -16.42
C VAL A 18 0.13 -3.89 -15.08
N GLN A 19 -1.00 -3.36 -14.64
CA GLN A 19 -1.05 -2.71 -13.35
C GLN A 19 -0.67 -3.66 -12.22
N LEU A 20 -1.20 -4.87 -12.28
CA LEU A 20 -0.96 -5.85 -11.24
C LEU A 20 0.50 -6.24 -11.17
N GLN A 21 1.09 -6.55 -12.32
CA GLN A 21 2.50 -6.92 -12.38
C GLN A 21 3.39 -5.79 -11.91
N ARG A 22 3.07 -4.58 -12.33
CA ARG A 22 3.85 -3.41 -11.97
C ARG A 22 3.78 -3.15 -10.47
N VAL A 23 2.58 -3.25 -9.91
CA VAL A 23 2.39 -3.06 -8.48
C VAL A 23 3.19 -4.09 -7.70
N GLN A 24 3.12 -5.35 -8.10
CA GLN A 24 3.87 -6.40 -7.43
C GLN A 24 5.36 -6.16 -7.50
N GLN A 25 5.85 -5.70 -8.63
CA GLN A 25 7.25 -5.40 -8.80
C GLN A 25 7.69 -4.28 -7.87
N VAL A 26 6.92 -3.20 -7.82
CA VAL A 26 7.26 -2.07 -6.96
C VAL A 26 7.24 -2.48 -5.49
N ILE A 27 6.24 -3.24 -5.10
CA ILE A 27 6.16 -3.70 -3.71
C ILE A 27 7.39 -4.52 -3.36
N ARG A 28 7.82 -5.38 -4.28
CA ARG A 28 8.95 -6.25 -4.03
C ARG A 28 10.28 -5.50 -4.03
N GLU A 29 10.44 -4.52 -4.93
CA GLU A 29 11.73 -3.93 -5.18
C GLU A 29 11.93 -2.54 -4.58
N GLU A 30 10.85 -1.78 -4.42
CA GLU A 30 10.96 -0.40 -4.01
C GLU A 30 10.56 -0.12 -2.57
N LEU A 31 9.86 -1.03 -1.95
CA LEU A 31 9.41 -0.82 -0.57
C LEU A 31 10.34 -1.53 0.40
N THR A 32 10.55 -0.92 1.56
CA THR A 32 11.26 -1.60 2.63
C THR A 32 10.42 -2.77 3.11
N PRO A 33 11.02 -3.77 3.77
CA PRO A 33 10.26 -4.89 4.31
C PRO A 33 9.09 -4.45 5.19
N LEU A 34 9.31 -3.44 6.01
CA LEU A 34 8.28 -2.95 6.91
C LEU A 34 7.15 -2.28 6.15
N GLN A 35 7.50 -1.49 5.14
CA GLN A 35 6.51 -0.84 4.29
C GLN A 35 5.69 -1.87 3.55
N ARG A 36 6.35 -2.88 3.01
CA ARG A 36 5.69 -3.96 2.28
C ARG A 36 4.73 -4.70 3.18
N TYR A 37 5.18 -5.09 4.35
CA TYR A 37 4.35 -5.79 5.30
C TYR A 37 3.10 -4.98 5.66
N THR A 38 3.28 -3.71 5.99
CA THR A 38 2.17 -2.86 6.39
C THR A 38 1.16 -2.68 5.28
N LEU A 39 1.66 -2.46 4.08
CA LEU A 39 0.80 -2.26 2.92
C LEU A 39 -0.04 -3.50 2.64
N LEU A 40 0.59 -4.67 2.68
CA LEU A 40 -0.12 -5.91 2.40
C LEU A 40 -1.13 -6.25 3.48
N GLU A 41 -0.77 -6.04 4.74
CA GLU A 41 -1.70 -6.33 5.83
C GLU A 41 -2.93 -5.44 5.75
N TYR A 42 -2.75 -4.20 5.40
CA TYR A 42 -3.85 -3.27 5.34
C TYR A 42 -4.73 -3.49 4.10
N HIS A 43 -4.11 -3.59 2.93
CA HIS A 43 -4.85 -3.60 1.67
C HIS A 43 -5.27 -4.99 1.22
N ILE A 44 -4.49 -6.01 1.52
CA ILE A 44 -4.78 -7.36 1.06
C ILE A 44 -5.49 -8.17 2.13
N HIS A 45 -5.00 -8.10 3.36
CA HIS A 45 -5.56 -8.89 4.45
C HIS A 45 -6.68 -8.18 5.18
N GLY A 46 -6.95 -6.93 4.84
CA GLY A 46 -8.10 -6.21 5.38
C GLY A 46 -7.97 -5.78 6.83
N LYS A 47 -6.77 -5.76 7.38
CA LYS A 47 -6.59 -5.35 8.77
C LYS A 47 -6.61 -3.83 8.89
N ASP A 48 -7.15 -3.33 10.00
CA ASP A 48 -7.11 -1.90 10.22
C ASP A 48 -5.83 -1.52 10.95
N ILE A 49 -5.57 -0.22 11.01
CA ILE A 49 -4.33 0.30 11.59
C ILE A 49 -4.18 -0.10 13.07
N PRO A 50 -5.21 0.03 13.92
CA PRO A 50 -5.06 -0.40 15.30
C PRO A 50 -4.71 -1.87 15.45
N GLN A 51 -5.26 -2.71 14.60
CA GLN A 51 -4.98 -4.14 14.65
C GLN A 51 -3.53 -4.42 14.28
N ILE A 52 -3.05 -3.81 13.21
CA ILE A 52 -1.66 -3.98 12.79
C ILE A 52 -0.73 -3.49 13.89
N ALA A 53 -1.05 -2.37 14.49
CA ALA A 53 -0.23 -1.80 15.56
C ALA A 53 -0.14 -2.76 16.74
N ARG A 54 -1.28 -3.34 17.13
CA ARG A 54 -1.31 -4.29 18.22
C ARG A 54 -0.45 -5.51 17.92
N GLU A 55 -0.58 -6.04 16.72
CA GLU A 55 0.17 -7.24 16.34
C GLU A 55 1.65 -6.99 16.28
N ARG A 56 2.05 -5.78 15.92
CA ARG A 56 3.45 -5.43 15.85
C ARG A 56 4.01 -4.88 17.16
N GLY A 57 3.13 -4.59 18.11
CA GLY A 57 3.58 -4.03 19.39
C GLY A 57 4.07 -2.60 19.27
N VAL A 58 3.47 -1.80 18.40
CA VAL A 58 3.85 -0.41 18.20
C VAL A 58 2.61 0.47 18.29
N HIS A 59 2.83 1.77 18.35
CA HIS A 59 1.73 2.72 18.38
C HIS A 59 1.08 2.82 17.01
N LYS A 60 -0.22 3.09 16.99
CA LYS A 60 -0.94 3.15 15.73
C LYS A 60 -0.46 4.29 14.84
N SER A 61 0.07 5.37 15.42
CA SER A 61 0.60 6.45 14.59
C SER A 61 1.84 5.99 13.81
N THR A 62 2.60 5.07 14.38
CA THR A 62 3.74 4.50 13.68
C THR A 62 3.28 3.72 12.45
N VAL A 63 2.24 2.92 12.61
CA VAL A 63 1.68 2.16 11.49
C VAL A 63 1.14 3.11 10.44
N SER A 64 0.42 4.13 10.87
CA SER A 64 -0.16 5.10 9.95
C SER A 64 0.92 5.78 9.11
N ARG A 65 2.00 6.20 9.75
CA ARG A 65 3.09 6.84 9.03
C ARG A 65 3.76 5.88 8.04
N THR A 66 3.98 4.65 8.47
CA THR A 66 4.59 3.65 7.61
C THR A 66 3.70 3.37 6.40
N LEU A 67 2.40 3.25 6.64
CA LEU A 67 1.46 3.00 5.56
C LEU A 67 1.46 4.14 4.56
N LYS A 68 1.43 5.37 5.06
CA LYS A 68 1.42 6.53 4.17
C LYS A 68 2.69 6.61 3.33
N ARG A 69 3.84 6.29 3.93
CA ARG A 69 5.09 6.29 3.20
C ARG A 69 5.11 5.20 2.14
N ALA A 70 4.59 4.03 2.48
CA ALA A 70 4.50 2.93 1.53
C ALA A 70 3.62 3.32 0.35
N GLU A 71 2.47 3.90 0.65
CA GLU A 71 1.54 4.32 -0.39
C GLU A 71 2.12 5.42 -1.26
N ALA A 72 2.81 6.36 -0.65
CA ALA A 72 3.43 7.45 -1.40
C ALA A 72 4.52 6.91 -2.32
N ARG A 73 5.32 5.98 -1.83
CA ARG A 73 6.38 5.39 -2.63
C ARG A 73 5.79 4.61 -3.79
N LEU A 74 4.77 3.82 -3.52
CA LEU A 74 4.10 3.05 -4.54
C LEU A 74 3.54 3.96 -5.63
N ARG A 75 2.85 5.01 -5.21
CA ARG A 75 2.27 5.97 -6.14
C ARG A 75 3.33 6.64 -6.99
N SER A 76 4.44 7.03 -6.36
CA SER A 76 5.54 7.67 -7.06
C SER A 76 6.15 6.75 -8.11
N CYS A 77 6.33 5.49 -7.78
CA CYS A 77 6.96 4.53 -8.69
C CYS A 77 6.05 4.11 -9.83
N LEU A 78 4.74 4.25 -9.65
CA LEU A 78 3.77 3.83 -10.66
C LEU A 78 3.26 4.98 -11.52
N ARG A 79 3.78 6.15 -11.33
CA ARG A 79 3.31 7.32 -12.03
C ARG A 79 3.80 7.35 -13.47
N TYR A 80 2.95 7.82 -14.36
CA TYR A 80 3.30 7.97 -15.77
C TYR A 80 3.04 9.39 -16.24
#